data_a0c5dde7d937b631f0b62756ad7f6348
#
_entry.id   a0c5dde7d937b631f0b62756ad7f6348
#
_cell.length_a   1.000
_cell.length_b   1.000
_cell.length_c   1.000
_cell.angle_alpha   90.00
_cell.angle_beta   90.00
_cell.angle_gamma   90.00
#
_symmetry.space_group_name_H-M   'P 1'
#
loop_
_entity.id
_entity.type
_entity.pdbx_description
1 polymer ?
#
loop_
_entity_poly.entity_id
_entity_poly.type
_entity_poly.pdbx_seq_one_letter_code
_entity_poly.pdbx_strand_id
1 'polypeptide(L)'
;ENNVCFMIAQVLRFWPEYELIKELYDSGKYGKLLSGYMGRLGSYPAWSWDNWMMDEKRSGLVPYDLHIHDLDFLVYAFGKPEASLKHRAKQPNQDYLTAVYEFPGFFVTTEASWYASAYPFGASYRFQFEDALVTYEKGECKIYENNGSIYSPTEQATGDTGSINLPKSDAYAEEIKYFKNCVLSGQFPDRVKAEELRTVVGLLNEF
;
A
#
# COMPACT_ATOMS: atom_id res chain seq x y z
N GLU A 1 12.76 9.04 25.10
CA GLU A 1 13.51 9.78 26.16
C GLU A 1 13.42 11.28 26.00
N ASN A 2 13.16 11.82 24.80
CA ASN A 2 13.08 13.26 24.56
C ASN A 2 11.64 13.80 24.56
N ASN A 3 10.66 12.96 24.84
CA ASN A 3 9.21 13.31 24.89
C ASN A 3 8.72 14.12 23.68
N VAL A 4 9.18 13.73 22.49
CA VAL A 4 8.75 14.34 21.21
C VAL A 4 7.74 13.45 20.51
N CYS A 5 6.75 14.06 19.87
CA CYS A 5 5.83 13.35 18.99
C CYS A 5 6.60 12.93 17.73
N PHE A 6 6.49 11.65 17.37
CA PHE A 6 7.17 11.08 16.21
C PHE A 6 6.23 10.14 15.47
N MET A 7 6.23 10.20 14.15
CA MET A 7 5.48 9.29 13.29
C MET A 7 6.31 8.96 12.04
N ILE A 8 6.32 7.71 11.62
CA ILE A 8 6.80 7.33 10.30
C ILE A 8 5.61 7.40 9.35
N ALA A 9 5.75 8.16 8.27
CA ALA A 9 4.69 8.35 7.29
C ALA A 9 4.37 7.05 6.53
N GLN A 10 3.08 6.71 6.45
CA GLN A 10 2.55 5.55 5.73
C GLN A 10 1.25 5.95 5.02
N VAL A 11 1.41 6.58 3.86
CA VAL A 11 0.34 7.33 3.19
C VAL A 11 -0.87 6.47 2.79
N LEU A 12 -0.71 5.18 2.50
CA LEU A 12 -1.84 4.31 2.13
C LEU A 12 -2.85 4.15 3.27
N ARG A 13 -2.44 4.34 4.51
CA ARG A 13 -3.32 4.34 5.68
C ARG A 13 -4.29 5.53 5.71
N PHE A 14 -4.05 6.55 4.87
CA PHE A 14 -4.84 7.79 4.73
C PHE A 14 -5.48 7.92 3.35
N TRP A 15 -5.39 6.89 2.53
CA TRP A 15 -5.88 6.87 1.16
C TRP A 15 -7.30 6.32 1.14
N PRO A 16 -8.32 7.07 0.69
CA PRO A 16 -9.72 6.67 0.81
C PRO A 16 -10.04 5.29 0.22
N GLU A 17 -9.43 4.96 -0.92
CA GLU A 17 -9.65 3.67 -1.57
C GLU A 17 -9.06 2.49 -0.78
N TYR A 18 -7.98 2.73 -0.03
CA TYR A 18 -7.38 1.73 0.86
C TYR A 18 -8.12 1.67 2.21
N GLU A 19 -8.52 2.83 2.77
CA GLU A 19 -9.35 2.87 3.98
C GLU A 19 -10.65 2.08 3.80
N LEU A 20 -11.27 2.21 2.61
CA LEU A 20 -12.47 1.45 2.25
C LEU A 20 -12.29 -0.06 2.41
N ILE A 21 -11.15 -0.62 1.95
CA ILE A 21 -10.90 -2.07 2.10
C ILE A 21 -10.87 -2.47 3.57
N LYS A 22 -10.19 -1.67 4.42
CA LYS A 22 -10.16 -1.92 5.86
C LYS A 22 -11.56 -1.83 6.49
N GLU A 23 -12.35 -0.82 6.15
CA GLU A 23 -13.72 -0.65 6.63
C GLU A 23 -14.62 -1.82 6.23
N LEU A 24 -14.52 -2.29 4.99
CA LEU A 24 -15.29 -3.43 4.49
C LEU A 24 -14.90 -4.72 5.20
N TYR A 25 -13.60 -4.91 5.46
CA TYR A 25 -13.10 -6.05 6.23
C TYR A 25 -13.58 -6.01 7.69
N ASP A 26 -13.41 -4.88 8.36
CA ASP A 26 -13.77 -4.71 9.78
C ASP A 26 -15.30 -4.80 10.01
N SER A 27 -16.10 -4.28 9.07
CA SER A 27 -17.57 -4.30 9.18
C SER A 27 -18.19 -5.64 8.77
N GLY A 28 -17.49 -6.46 7.98
CA GLY A 28 -18.05 -7.68 7.40
C GLY A 28 -19.21 -7.44 6.44
N LYS A 29 -19.36 -6.24 5.88
CA LYS A 29 -20.48 -5.84 5.00
C LYS A 29 -20.73 -6.80 3.85
N TYR A 30 -19.66 -7.36 3.27
CA TYR A 30 -19.72 -8.29 2.13
C TYR A 30 -19.30 -9.71 2.51
N GLY A 31 -19.48 -10.09 3.78
CA GLY A 31 -19.03 -11.39 4.27
C GLY A 31 -17.52 -11.46 4.47
N LYS A 32 -16.96 -12.66 4.45
CA LYS A 32 -15.53 -12.88 4.68
C LYS A 32 -14.70 -12.45 3.48
N LEU A 33 -13.51 -11.92 3.76
CA LEU A 33 -12.48 -11.79 2.74
C LEU A 33 -11.95 -13.17 2.35
N LEU A 34 -11.87 -13.48 1.07
CA LEU A 34 -11.46 -14.78 0.53
C LEU A 34 -10.05 -14.71 -0.06
N SER A 35 -9.75 -13.65 -0.79
CA SER A 35 -8.45 -13.44 -1.41
C SER A 35 -8.21 -11.97 -1.73
N GLY A 36 -6.93 -11.60 -1.87
CA GLY A 36 -6.52 -10.29 -2.32
C GLY A 36 -5.38 -10.35 -3.33
N TYR A 37 -5.25 -9.28 -4.08
CA TYR A 37 -4.10 -8.99 -4.92
C TYR A 37 -3.76 -7.51 -4.80
N MET A 38 -2.47 -7.19 -4.71
CA MET A 38 -1.97 -5.82 -4.80
C MET A 38 -0.78 -5.79 -5.76
N GLY A 39 -0.76 -4.79 -6.64
CA GLY A 39 0.31 -4.61 -7.62
C GLY A 39 0.82 -3.18 -7.64
N ARG A 40 2.16 -3.03 -7.72
CA ARG A 40 2.82 -1.73 -7.80
C ARG A 40 4.00 -1.84 -8.77
N LEU A 41 3.75 -1.43 -10.00
CA LEU A 41 4.63 -1.68 -11.13
C LEU A 41 5.06 -0.35 -11.78
N GLY A 42 6.29 -0.28 -12.27
CA GLY A 42 6.79 0.90 -12.97
C GLY A 42 8.14 0.69 -13.63
N SER A 43 8.65 1.73 -14.28
CA SER A 43 10.03 1.76 -14.75
C SER A 43 10.99 1.97 -13.57
N TYR A 44 12.23 1.52 -13.72
CA TYR A 44 13.26 1.88 -12.74
C TYR A 44 13.45 3.42 -12.66
N PRO A 45 13.75 3.98 -11.46
CA PRO A 45 13.73 5.42 -11.24
C PRO A 45 15.03 6.11 -11.70
N ALA A 46 15.27 6.14 -13.04
CA ALA A 46 16.43 6.79 -13.67
C ALA A 46 16.53 8.31 -13.40
N TRP A 47 15.43 8.91 -12.93
CA TRP A 47 15.35 10.32 -12.57
C TRP A 47 15.91 10.65 -11.18
N SER A 48 16.22 9.60 -10.38
CA SER A 48 16.68 9.82 -9.00
C SER A 48 18.05 10.51 -8.97
N TRP A 49 18.17 11.53 -8.09
CA TRP A 49 19.41 12.26 -7.90
C TRP A 49 20.54 11.33 -7.53
N ASP A 50 21.69 11.46 -8.21
CA ASP A 50 22.88 10.61 -8.00
C ASP A 50 22.58 9.09 -8.09
N ASN A 51 21.52 8.72 -8.81
CA ASN A 51 21.03 7.34 -8.94
C ASN A 51 20.88 6.58 -7.60
N TRP A 52 20.64 7.29 -6.49
CA TRP A 52 20.62 6.69 -5.15
C TRP A 52 19.59 5.56 -5.01
N MET A 53 18.48 5.66 -5.75
CA MET A 53 17.43 4.63 -5.70
C MET A 53 17.90 3.32 -6.33
N MET A 54 18.89 3.32 -7.23
CA MET A 54 19.47 2.13 -7.84
C MET A 54 20.60 1.52 -7.00
N ASP A 55 21.04 2.20 -5.95
CA ASP A 55 22.01 1.66 -5.00
C ASP A 55 21.27 0.91 -3.88
N GLU A 56 21.40 -0.42 -3.89
CA GLU A 56 20.74 -1.30 -2.92
C GLU A 56 21.07 -0.95 -1.46
N LYS A 57 22.29 -0.52 -1.18
CA LYS A 57 22.70 -0.15 0.17
C LYS A 57 22.05 1.14 0.66
N ARG A 58 21.63 2.00 -0.27
CA ARG A 58 21.00 3.30 0.04
C ARG A 58 19.48 3.20 0.05
N SER A 59 18.88 2.50 -0.89
CA SER A 59 17.43 2.47 -1.09
C SER A 59 16.76 1.18 -0.62
N GLY A 60 17.47 0.04 -0.64
CA GLY A 60 16.88 -1.29 -0.46
C GLY A 60 16.11 -1.79 -1.69
N LEU A 61 16.09 -1.01 -2.78
CA LEU A 61 15.41 -1.30 -4.06
C LEU A 61 13.89 -1.51 -3.91
N VAL A 62 13.29 -2.29 -4.81
CA VAL A 62 11.84 -2.53 -4.89
C VAL A 62 11.19 -2.95 -3.57
N PRO A 63 11.79 -3.81 -2.72
CA PRO A 63 11.19 -4.14 -1.43
C PRO A 63 10.91 -2.92 -0.56
N TYR A 64 11.86 -1.98 -0.49
CA TYR A 64 11.78 -0.81 0.39
C TYR A 64 11.23 0.46 -0.26
N ASP A 65 11.13 0.50 -1.59
CA ASP A 65 10.55 1.64 -2.30
C ASP A 65 9.10 1.41 -2.72
N LEU A 66 8.79 0.24 -3.29
CA LEU A 66 7.45 -0.05 -3.79
C LEU A 66 6.66 -0.99 -2.88
N HIS A 67 7.24 -2.16 -2.58
CA HIS A 67 6.51 -3.20 -1.86
C HIS A 67 6.17 -2.84 -0.42
N ILE A 68 6.99 -2.02 0.22
CA ILE A 68 6.74 -1.54 1.59
C ILE A 68 5.35 -0.92 1.76
N HIS A 69 4.86 -0.20 0.76
CA HIS A 69 3.55 0.44 0.82
C HIS A 69 2.42 -0.59 0.91
N ASP A 70 2.46 -1.60 0.04
CA ASP A 70 1.43 -2.63 0.00
C ASP A 70 1.51 -3.53 1.24
N LEU A 71 2.72 -3.94 1.64
CA LEU A 71 2.92 -4.74 2.85
C LEU A 71 2.51 -3.99 4.12
N ASP A 72 2.84 -2.69 4.22
CA ASP A 72 2.39 -1.87 5.34
C ASP A 72 0.86 -1.81 5.43
N PHE A 73 0.20 -1.62 4.28
CA PHE A 73 -1.25 -1.64 4.23
C PHE A 73 -1.83 -2.99 4.68
N LEU A 74 -1.26 -4.12 4.23
CA LEU A 74 -1.72 -5.44 4.66
C LEU A 74 -1.59 -5.63 6.17
N VAL A 75 -0.45 -5.24 6.76
CA VAL A 75 -0.24 -5.34 8.21
C VAL A 75 -1.18 -4.41 8.98
N TYR A 76 -1.43 -3.21 8.48
CA TYR A 76 -2.38 -2.25 9.07
C TYR A 76 -3.83 -2.75 9.00
N ALA A 77 -4.24 -3.28 7.86
CA ALA A 77 -5.63 -3.68 7.63
C ALA A 77 -5.97 -5.03 8.27
N PHE A 78 -5.05 -6.00 8.21
CA PHE A 78 -5.32 -7.39 8.53
C PHE A 78 -4.43 -7.98 9.63
N GLY A 79 -3.47 -7.20 10.11
CA GLY A 79 -2.50 -7.67 11.11
C GLY A 79 -1.30 -8.41 10.50
N LYS A 80 -0.53 -9.07 11.36
CA LYS A 80 0.64 -9.84 10.95
C LYS A 80 0.22 -11.11 10.21
N PRO A 81 0.74 -11.40 9.00
CA PRO A 81 0.48 -12.66 8.32
C PRO A 81 1.05 -13.85 9.10
N GLU A 82 0.39 -15.00 9.03
CA GLU A 82 0.81 -16.27 9.66
C GLU A 82 1.96 -16.92 8.92
N ALA A 83 1.98 -16.78 7.59
CA ALA A 83 3.02 -17.30 6.71
C ALA A 83 3.23 -16.40 5.50
N SER A 84 4.36 -16.56 4.84
CA SER A 84 4.65 -15.89 3.56
C SER A 84 5.52 -16.75 2.65
N LEU A 85 5.24 -16.69 1.34
CA LEU A 85 6.09 -17.23 0.27
C LEU A 85 6.55 -16.06 -0.61
N LYS A 86 7.85 -15.94 -0.82
CA LYS A 86 8.44 -14.79 -1.52
C LYS A 86 9.34 -15.23 -2.65
N HIS A 87 9.28 -14.52 -3.76
CA HIS A 87 10.17 -14.69 -4.89
C HIS A 87 10.69 -13.32 -5.35
N ARG A 88 11.98 -13.24 -5.70
CA ARG A 88 12.61 -12.04 -6.23
C ARG A 88 13.50 -12.37 -7.40
N ALA A 89 13.45 -11.58 -8.46
CA ALA A 89 14.34 -11.64 -9.61
C ALA A 89 14.98 -10.25 -9.81
N LYS A 90 16.30 -10.17 -9.69
CA LYS A 90 17.05 -8.90 -9.74
C LYS A 90 18.14 -8.95 -10.79
N GLN A 91 18.24 -7.91 -11.59
CA GLN A 91 19.29 -7.64 -12.57
C GLN A 91 19.63 -6.13 -12.55
N PRO A 92 20.74 -5.69 -13.14
CA PRO A 92 20.99 -4.25 -13.27
C PRO A 92 19.82 -3.51 -13.89
N ASN A 93 19.38 -2.43 -13.23
CA ASN A 93 18.26 -1.56 -13.63
C ASN A 93 16.89 -2.25 -13.71
N GLN A 94 16.70 -3.38 -13.05
CA GLN A 94 15.41 -4.03 -12.91
C GLN A 94 15.38 -4.88 -11.64
N ASP A 95 14.26 -4.86 -10.97
CA ASP A 95 14.03 -5.61 -9.76
C ASP A 95 12.55 -5.97 -9.69
N TYR A 96 12.25 -7.25 -9.60
CA TYR A 96 10.88 -7.77 -9.54
C TYR A 96 10.73 -8.66 -8.32
N LEU A 97 9.65 -8.49 -7.61
CA LEU A 97 9.26 -9.40 -6.56
C LEU A 97 7.77 -9.76 -6.63
N THR A 98 7.45 -10.93 -6.14
CA THR A 98 6.09 -11.36 -5.82
C THR A 98 6.09 -12.08 -4.49
N ALA A 99 5.02 -11.92 -3.72
CA ALA A 99 4.85 -12.62 -2.48
C ALA A 99 3.39 -13.03 -2.28
N VAL A 100 3.18 -14.12 -1.54
CA VAL A 100 1.88 -14.52 -1.01
C VAL A 100 1.97 -14.39 0.51
N TYR A 101 1.07 -13.63 1.10
CA TYR A 101 0.90 -13.48 2.54
C TYR A 101 -0.37 -14.20 2.98
N GLU A 102 -0.23 -15.15 3.89
CA GLU A 102 -1.34 -15.96 4.42
C GLU A 102 -1.85 -15.37 5.73
N PHE A 103 -3.16 -15.22 5.83
CA PHE A 103 -3.89 -14.75 6.99
C PHE A 103 -4.94 -15.79 7.40
N PRO A 104 -5.53 -15.70 8.61
CA PRO A 104 -6.58 -16.62 9.01
C PRO A 104 -7.79 -16.60 8.06
N GLY A 105 -7.90 -17.62 7.21
CA GLY A 105 -9.02 -17.82 6.30
C GLY A 105 -8.92 -17.18 4.92
N PHE A 106 -7.86 -16.43 4.60
CA PHE A 106 -7.62 -15.85 3.28
C PHE A 106 -6.11 -15.63 3.00
N PHE A 107 -5.80 -15.24 1.79
CA PHE A 107 -4.43 -14.85 1.42
C PHE A 107 -4.42 -13.63 0.51
N VAL A 108 -3.29 -12.93 0.47
CA VAL A 108 -3.07 -11.81 -0.45
C VAL A 108 -1.78 -12.04 -1.23
N THR A 109 -1.90 -11.99 -2.56
CA THR A 109 -0.74 -11.98 -3.46
C THR A 109 -0.32 -10.54 -3.71
N THR A 110 0.97 -10.27 -3.63
CA THR A 110 1.54 -8.96 -3.95
C THR A 110 2.54 -9.06 -5.08
N GLU A 111 2.64 -8.00 -5.88
CA GLU A 111 3.59 -7.88 -6.98
C GLU A 111 4.17 -6.46 -7.00
N ALA A 112 5.49 -6.34 -7.05
CA ALA A 112 6.14 -5.05 -7.21
C ALA A 112 7.32 -5.16 -8.18
N SER A 113 7.49 -4.15 -9.03
CA SER A 113 8.57 -4.19 -10.01
C SER A 113 9.04 -2.81 -10.47
N TRP A 114 10.34 -2.73 -10.68
CA TRP A 114 10.99 -1.78 -11.57
C TRP A 114 11.45 -2.51 -12.83
N TYR A 115 10.84 -2.18 -13.95
CA TYR A 115 11.22 -2.72 -15.26
C TYR A 115 12.31 -1.88 -15.91
N ALA A 116 13.19 -2.51 -16.68
CA ALA A 116 14.17 -1.82 -17.54
C ALA A 116 13.55 -1.20 -18.80
N SER A 117 12.24 -1.10 -18.86
CA SER A 117 11.46 -0.57 -19.97
C SER A 117 10.68 0.69 -19.55
N ALA A 118 10.21 1.46 -20.50
CA ALA A 118 9.36 2.64 -20.25
C ALA A 118 7.92 2.23 -19.86
N TYR A 119 7.77 1.35 -18.87
CA TYR A 119 6.47 0.94 -18.35
C TYR A 119 5.91 2.03 -17.42
N PRO A 120 4.69 2.52 -17.63
CA PRO A 120 4.12 3.56 -16.78
C PRO A 120 3.90 3.04 -15.36
N PHE A 121 4.13 3.91 -14.37
CA PHE A 121 3.82 3.56 -12.99
C PHE A 121 2.32 3.34 -12.82
N GLY A 122 1.98 2.27 -12.11
CA GLY A 122 0.62 1.96 -11.71
C GLY A 122 0.57 1.22 -10.39
N ALA A 123 -0.40 1.60 -9.56
CA ALA A 123 -0.80 0.87 -8.37
C ALA A 123 -2.21 0.32 -8.58
N SER A 124 -2.44 -0.92 -8.17
CA SER A 124 -3.74 -1.58 -8.32
C SER A 124 -3.98 -2.58 -7.21
N TYR A 125 -5.24 -2.88 -6.96
CA TYR A 125 -5.62 -4.00 -6.10
C TYR A 125 -6.93 -4.66 -6.55
N ARG A 126 -7.15 -5.89 -6.10
CA ARG A 126 -8.42 -6.63 -6.13
C ARG A 126 -8.59 -7.36 -4.81
N PHE A 127 -9.71 -7.14 -4.13
CA PHE A 127 -10.08 -7.87 -2.91
C PHE A 127 -11.42 -8.55 -3.12
N GLN A 128 -11.43 -9.88 -3.01
CA GLN A 128 -12.61 -10.71 -3.18
C GLN A 128 -13.20 -11.06 -1.82
N PHE A 129 -14.39 -10.57 -1.57
CA PHE A 129 -15.25 -10.95 -0.45
C PHE A 129 -16.27 -12.02 -0.90
N GLU A 130 -16.99 -12.63 0.04
CA GLU A 130 -18.05 -13.61 -0.28
C GLU A 130 -19.11 -13.00 -1.22
N ASP A 131 -19.51 -11.74 -1.00
CA ASP A 131 -20.62 -11.09 -1.72
C ASP A 131 -20.20 -9.95 -2.65
N ALA A 132 -18.91 -9.62 -2.75
CA ALA A 132 -18.43 -8.56 -3.62
C ALA A 132 -16.96 -8.73 -4.04
N LEU A 133 -16.63 -8.15 -5.20
CA LEU A 133 -15.26 -7.88 -5.61
C LEU A 133 -15.01 -6.37 -5.57
N VAL A 134 -13.96 -5.93 -4.88
CA VAL A 134 -13.52 -4.54 -4.85
C VAL A 134 -12.23 -4.41 -5.63
N THR A 135 -12.18 -3.47 -6.57
CA THR A 135 -11.00 -3.24 -7.41
C THR A 135 -10.57 -1.79 -7.35
N TYR A 136 -9.27 -1.56 -7.47
CA TYR A 136 -8.67 -0.27 -7.73
C TYR A 136 -7.68 -0.40 -8.89
N GLU A 137 -7.93 0.30 -9.97
CA GLU A 137 -7.09 0.28 -11.16
C GLU A 137 -7.19 1.61 -11.90
N LYS A 138 -6.06 2.15 -12.35
CA LYS A 138 -5.99 3.42 -13.10
C LYS A 138 -6.66 4.60 -12.40
N GLY A 139 -6.60 4.62 -11.06
CA GLY A 139 -7.21 5.68 -10.25
C GLY A 139 -8.72 5.55 -10.04
N GLU A 140 -9.33 4.46 -10.46
CA GLU A 140 -10.74 4.16 -10.22
C GLU A 140 -10.92 3.03 -9.20
N CYS A 141 -11.74 3.27 -8.18
CA CYS A 141 -12.22 2.24 -7.27
C CYS A 141 -13.62 1.81 -7.69
N LYS A 142 -13.84 0.49 -7.81
CA LYS A 142 -15.15 -0.09 -8.16
C LYS A 142 -15.49 -1.25 -7.24
N ILE A 143 -16.76 -1.34 -6.89
CA ILE A 143 -17.35 -2.48 -6.20
C ILE A 143 -18.32 -3.19 -7.14
N TYR A 144 -18.14 -4.51 -7.28
CA TYR A 144 -18.97 -5.41 -8.05
C TYR A 144 -19.67 -6.34 -7.06
N GLU A 145 -20.96 -6.13 -6.84
CA GLU A 145 -21.74 -6.96 -5.91
C GLU A 145 -22.32 -8.21 -6.61
N ASN A 146 -22.56 -9.27 -5.86
CA ASN A 146 -23.11 -10.52 -6.37
C ASN A 146 -24.55 -10.39 -6.93
N ASN A 147 -25.26 -9.32 -6.56
CA ASN A 147 -26.58 -8.97 -7.10
C ASN A 147 -26.54 -8.33 -8.49
N GLY A 148 -25.33 -8.10 -9.05
CA GLY A 148 -25.10 -7.46 -10.32
C GLY A 148 -24.91 -5.93 -10.26
N SER A 149 -24.97 -5.31 -9.09
CA SER A 149 -24.70 -3.88 -8.92
C SER A 149 -23.21 -3.58 -9.11
N ILE A 150 -22.90 -2.48 -9.78
CA ILE A 150 -21.54 -1.96 -9.97
C ILE A 150 -21.56 -0.46 -9.67
N TYR A 151 -20.67 0.00 -8.77
CA TYR A 151 -20.56 1.42 -8.44
C TYR A 151 -19.16 1.82 -7.95
N SER A 152 -18.87 3.11 -8.01
CA SER A 152 -17.63 3.70 -7.48
C SER A 152 -17.93 4.36 -6.13
N PRO A 153 -17.41 3.83 -5.02
CA PRO A 153 -17.76 4.30 -3.67
C PRO A 153 -17.04 5.60 -3.27
N THR A 154 -15.92 5.92 -3.94
CA THR A 154 -15.14 7.12 -3.66
C THR A 154 -15.38 8.15 -4.76
N GLU A 155 -15.74 9.37 -4.38
CA GLU A 155 -15.76 10.49 -5.33
C GLU A 155 -14.33 10.77 -5.81
N GLN A 156 -14.17 10.91 -7.12
CA GLN A 156 -12.87 11.31 -7.67
C GLN A 156 -12.51 12.71 -7.15
N ALA A 157 -11.44 12.82 -6.39
CA ALA A 157 -10.93 14.12 -5.97
C ALA A 157 -10.60 14.95 -7.21
N THR A 158 -11.34 16.03 -7.45
CA THR A 158 -11.14 16.96 -8.57
C THR A 158 -10.04 17.96 -8.22
N GLY A 159 -8.78 17.57 -8.33
CA GLY A 159 -7.64 18.46 -8.12
C GLY A 159 -6.55 18.21 -9.17
N ASP A 160 -6.14 19.25 -9.86
CA ASP A 160 -4.93 19.21 -10.70
C ASP A 160 -3.71 19.37 -9.80
N THR A 161 -3.08 18.27 -9.48
CA THR A 161 -1.88 18.26 -8.62
C THR A 161 -0.62 18.27 -9.47
N GLY A 162 -0.45 19.03 -10.47
CA GLY A 162 0.75 19.36 -11.27
C GLY A 162 2.08 18.64 -10.97
N SER A 163 2.06 17.53 -10.27
CA SER A 163 3.24 16.74 -9.88
C SER A 163 3.13 15.29 -10.30
N ILE A 164 4.24 14.78 -10.69
CA ILE A 164 4.60 13.47 -11.18
C ILE A 164 3.77 12.34 -10.54
N ASN A 165 2.86 11.75 -11.33
CA ASN A 165 2.21 10.45 -11.08
C ASN A 165 1.52 10.22 -9.72
N LEU A 166 1.15 11.26 -8.99
CA LEU A 166 0.35 11.09 -7.78
C LEU A 166 -1.13 11.03 -8.18
N PRO A 167 -1.89 10.03 -7.69
CA PRO A 167 -3.33 10.02 -7.87
C PRO A 167 -3.96 11.29 -7.25
N LYS A 168 -5.12 11.66 -7.73
CA LYS A 168 -5.89 12.82 -7.28
C LYS A 168 -6.47 12.65 -5.86
N SER A 169 -5.67 12.17 -4.92
CA SER A 169 -6.08 12.00 -3.53
C SER A 169 -5.38 13.00 -2.63
N ASP A 170 -6.10 13.45 -1.62
CA ASP A 170 -5.60 14.36 -0.59
C ASP A 170 -4.90 13.59 0.56
N ALA A 171 -4.54 12.33 0.35
CA ALA A 171 -4.03 11.42 1.37
C ALA A 171 -2.76 11.94 2.07
N TYR A 172 -1.86 12.58 1.34
CA TYR A 172 -0.68 13.22 1.95
C TYR A 172 -1.05 14.39 2.84
N ALA A 173 -2.03 15.20 2.43
CA ALA A 173 -2.52 16.30 3.26
C ALA A 173 -3.23 15.76 4.50
N GLU A 174 -4.02 14.69 4.38
CA GLU A 174 -4.68 14.04 5.53
C GLU A 174 -3.66 13.43 6.50
N GLU A 175 -2.60 12.81 6.02
CA GLU A 175 -1.51 12.30 6.84
C GLU A 175 -0.82 13.43 7.63
N ILE A 176 -0.49 14.54 6.97
CA ILE A 176 0.11 15.72 7.61
C ILE A 176 -0.85 16.36 8.63
N LYS A 177 -2.13 16.49 8.28
CA LYS A 177 -3.17 17.01 9.20
C LYS A 177 -3.30 16.13 10.44
N TYR A 178 -3.35 14.82 10.26
CA TYR A 178 -3.39 13.86 11.37
C TYR A 178 -2.21 14.05 12.31
N PHE A 179 -0.97 14.04 11.77
CA PHE A 179 0.23 14.22 12.58
C PHE A 179 0.27 15.59 13.29
N LYS A 180 -0.09 16.66 12.59
CA LYS A 180 -0.23 18.00 13.19
C LYS A 180 -1.19 17.97 14.39
N ASN A 181 -2.35 17.31 14.25
CA ASN A 181 -3.34 17.23 15.33
C ASN A 181 -2.79 16.43 16.53
N CYS A 182 -2.04 15.35 16.31
CA CYS A 182 -1.35 14.62 17.38
C CYS A 182 -0.38 15.54 18.15
N VAL A 183 0.44 16.31 17.43
CA VAL A 183 1.37 17.26 18.04
C VAL A 183 0.64 18.33 18.88
N LEU A 184 -0.43 18.91 18.34
CA LEU A 184 -1.18 19.97 19.01
C LEU A 184 -1.97 19.48 20.23
N SER A 185 -2.48 18.24 20.19
CA SER A 185 -3.21 17.62 21.29
C SER A 185 -2.33 16.93 22.34
N GLY A 186 -1.03 16.79 22.07
CA GLY A 186 -0.12 16.03 22.92
C GLY A 186 -0.36 14.52 22.90
N GLN A 187 -1.13 14.01 21.94
CA GLN A 187 -1.38 12.58 21.76
C GLN A 187 -0.32 11.95 20.86
N PHE A 188 0.05 10.71 21.14
CA PHE A 188 0.92 9.96 20.23
C PHE A 188 0.12 9.45 19.01
N PRO A 189 0.73 9.39 17.81
CA PRO A 189 0.11 8.83 16.63
C PRO A 189 -0.18 7.34 16.83
N ASP A 190 -1.46 6.97 16.89
CA ASP A 190 -1.94 5.60 17.08
C ASP A 190 -2.31 4.90 15.77
N ARG A 191 -2.49 5.69 14.70
CA ARG A 191 -2.79 5.17 13.36
C ARG A 191 -1.57 4.51 12.70
N VAL A 192 -0.35 4.86 13.13
CA VAL A 192 0.90 4.26 12.64
C VAL A 192 1.69 3.73 13.85
N LYS A 193 1.42 2.49 14.23
CA LYS A 193 2.01 1.87 15.41
C LYS A 193 3.41 1.34 15.12
N ALA A 194 4.35 1.60 16.04
CA ALA A 194 5.73 1.12 15.90
C ALA A 194 5.86 -0.41 15.80
N GLU A 195 4.93 -1.14 16.40
CA GLU A 195 4.90 -2.61 16.36
C GLU A 195 4.55 -3.12 14.95
N GLU A 196 3.58 -2.50 14.29
CA GLU A 196 3.21 -2.80 12.91
C GLU A 196 4.39 -2.54 11.97
N LEU A 197 5.07 -1.39 12.13
CA LEU A 197 6.26 -1.04 11.34
C LEU A 197 7.42 -2.02 11.53
N ARG A 198 7.64 -2.51 12.77
CA ARG A 198 8.64 -3.55 13.02
C ARG A 198 8.29 -4.86 12.32
N THR A 199 7.00 -5.22 12.29
CA THR A 199 6.50 -6.38 11.54
C THR A 199 6.77 -6.22 10.04
N VAL A 200 6.44 -5.06 9.46
CA VAL A 200 6.69 -4.74 8.05
C VAL A 200 8.17 -4.86 7.71
N VAL A 201 9.04 -4.18 8.47
CA VAL A 201 10.50 -4.22 8.24
C VAL A 201 11.06 -5.65 8.42
N GLY A 202 10.57 -6.39 9.42
CA GLY A 202 10.94 -7.79 9.62
C GLY A 202 10.64 -8.64 8.38
N LEU A 203 9.46 -8.50 7.81
CA LEU A 203 9.04 -9.23 6.61
C LEU A 203 9.79 -8.77 5.34
N LEU A 204 10.15 -7.48 5.23
CA LEU A 204 10.95 -6.97 4.11
C LEU A 204 12.38 -7.50 4.12
N ASN A 205 12.98 -7.68 5.29
CA ASN A 205 14.34 -8.21 5.43
C ASN A 205 14.50 -9.68 4.99
N GLU A 206 13.40 -10.36 4.68
CA GLU A 206 13.40 -11.74 4.18
C GLU A 206 13.49 -11.82 2.63
N PHE A 207 13.55 -10.70 1.90
CA PHE A 207 13.79 -10.62 0.46
C PHE A 207 15.30 -10.51 0.16
#